data_12ef5c7299fc01354cdf4d80aa1716dd
#
_entry.id   12ef5c7299fc01354cdf4d80aa1716dd
#
_cell.length_a   1.000
_cell.length_b   1.000
_cell.length_c   1.000
_cell.angle_alpha   90.00
_cell.angle_beta   90.00
_cell.angle_gamma   90.00
#
_symmetry.space_group_name_H-M   'P 1'
#
loop_
_entity.id
_entity.type
_entity.pdbx_description
1 polymer ?
#
loop_
_entity_poly.entity_id
_entity_poly.type
_entity_poly.pdbx_seq_one_letter_code
_entity_poly.pdbx_strand_id
1 'polypeptide(L)'
;MGTRSIVPKTPLRLTCTAILCAALWISHAQAHGAELKTIAILDFDLVDDQHELSPATVEYQRLRAIRDQLQEEVAEGQLYRVVDLGPASELIKKYQSEVQLHACNGCELDIARSLHADRVLIGWVQKVSNLILNINIQIEDAATGTVLLNKSVDLRGNTDETWRRGVSFLVRSMVEKSQGNR
;
A
#
# COMPACT_ATOMS: atom_id res chain seq x y z
N MET A 1 67.15 -73.59 41.52
CA MET A 1 66.58 -72.49 42.32
C MET A 1 66.26 -71.39 41.34
N GLY A 2 65.01 -71.27 40.91
CA GLY A 2 64.57 -70.39 39.85
C GLY A 2 63.64 -69.37 40.41
N THR A 3 63.99 -68.12 40.29
CA THR A 3 63.11 -67.01 40.58
C THR A 3 62.41 -66.50 39.32
N ARG A 4 61.08 -66.68 39.28
CA ARG A 4 60.24 -66.18 38.22
C ARG A 4 59.96 -64.69 38.50
N SER A 5 60.40 -63.86 37.59
CA SER A 5 60.03 -62.47 37.55
C SER A 5 58.65 -62.32 36.91
N ILE A 6 57.72 -61.74 37.65
CA ILE A 6 56.37 -61.44 37.20
C ILE A 6 56.37 -59.97 36.70
N VAL A 7 56.14 -59.79 35.41
CA VAL A 7 55.92 -58.48 34.77
C VAL A 7 54.47 -58.09 34.90
N PRO A 8 54.10 -56.93 35.47
CA PRO A 8 52.71 -56.48 35.49
C PRO A 8 52.34 -55.88 34.15
N LYS A 9 51.26 -56.40 33.57
CA LYS A 9 50.60 -55.82 32.38
C LYS A 9 49.83 -54.59 32.81
N THR A 10 50.28 -53.43 32.39
CA THR A 10 49.50 -52.17 32.47
C THR A 10 48.35 -52.17 31.47
N PRO A 11 47.08 -51.87 31.86
CA PRO A 11 46.01 -51.73 30.93
C PRO A 11 46.08 -50.33 30.25
N LEU A 12 46.13 -50.35 28.98
CA LEU A 12 45.98 -49.21 28.06
C LEU A 12 44.60 -48.56 28.24
N ARG A 13 44.57 -47.42 28.95
CA ARG A 13 43.35 -46.63 29.10
C ARG A 13 43.06 -45.95 27.76
N LEU A 14 42.06 -46.46 27.02
CA LEU A 14 41.45 -45.75 25.93
C LEU A 14 40.72 -44.51 26.48
N THR A 15 41.33 -43.34 26.34
CA THR A 15 40.65 -42.08 26.58
C THR A 15 39.77 -41.80 25.37
N CYS A 16 38.49 -42.11 25.53
CA CYS A 16 37.45 -41.73 24.59
C CYS A 16 37.20 -40.21 24.69
N THR A 17 37.89 -39.44 23.85
CA THR A 17 37.62 -38.02 23.68
C THR A 17 36.25 -37.86 23.03
N ALA A 18 35.25 -37.63 23.86
CA ALA A 18 33.93 -37.22 23.40
C ALA A 18 34.04 -35.83 22.81
N ILE A 19 34.07 -35.77 21.45
CA ILE A 19 33.93 -34.53 20.70
C ILE A 19 32.48 -34.10 20.86
N LEU A 20 32.22 -33.12 21.72
CA LEU A 20 30.97 -32.44 21.86
C LEU A 20 30.78 -31.59 20.60
N CYS A 21 30.11 -32.13 19.59
CA CYS A 21 29.52 -31.36 18.47
C CYS A 21 28.39 -30.51 19.05
N ALA A 22 28.74 -29.32 19.57
CA ALA A 22 27.75 -28.29 19.81
C ALA A 22 27.22 -27.81 18.45
N ALA A 23 26.16 -28.44 17.99
CA ALA A 23 25.37 -27.92 16.84
C ALA A 23 24.79 -26.59 17.28
N LEU A 24 25.44 -25.50 16.86
CA LEU A 24 24.87 -24.16 16.89
C LEU A 24 23.67 -24.14 15.94
N TRP A 25 22.49 -24.35 16.47
CA TRP A 25 21.25 -24.02 15.81
C TRP A 25 21.18 -22.51 15.73
N ILE A 26 21.71 -21.94 14.65
CA ILE A 26 21.46 -20.54 14.29
C ILE A 26 20.00 -20.51 13.89
N SER A 27 19.12 -20.22 14.86
CA SER A 27 17.75 -19.85 14.59
C SER A 27 17.79 -18.56 13.77
N HIS A 28 17.67 -18.69 12.45
CA HIS A 28 17.38 -17.56 11.58
C HIS A 28 15.98 -17.09 11.97
N ALA A 29 15.91 -16.13 12.88
CA ALA A 29 14.72 -15.33 13.07
C ALA A 29 14.48 -14.60 11.72
N GLN A 30 13.68 -15.21 10.86
CA GLN A 30 13.15 -14.50 9.70
C GLN A 30 12.31 -13.37 10.26
N ALA A 31 12.87 -12.16 10.22
CA ALA A 31 12.07 -10.95 10.40
C ALA A 31 11.02 -10.97 9.28
N HIS A 32 9.83 -11.46 9.57
CA HIS A 32 8.66 -11.24 8.72
C HIS A 32 8.43 -9.73 8.77
N GLY A 33 9.05 -9.01 7.84
CA GLY A 33 8.62 -7.65 7.54
C GLY A 33 7.12 -7.75 7.27
N ALA A 34 6.30 -7.01 8.01
CA ALA A 34 4.84 -7.04 7.81
C ALA A 34 4.58 -6.78 6.32
N GLU A 35 3.95 -7.74 5.64
CA GLU A 35 3.60 -7.60 4.24
C GLU A 35 2.70 -6.38 4.07
N LEU A 36 3.04 -5.52 3.10
CA LEU A 36 2.26 -4.33 2.82
C LEU A 36 0.84 -4.74 2.41
N LYS A 37 -0.14 -4.09 3.01
CA LYS A 37 -1.54 -4.24 2.60
C LYS A 37 -1.70 -3.82 1.14
N THR A 38 -2.56 -4.54 0.42
CA THR A 38 -2.92 -4.22 -0.95
C THR A 38 -3.95 -3.10 -1.01
N ILE A 39 -3.88 -2.27 -2.06
CA ILE A 39 -4.84 -1.18 -2.26
C ILE A 39 -5.25 -1.08 -3.73
N ALA A 40 -6.56 -1.01 -3.98
CA ALA A 40 -7.14 -0.62 -5.25
C ALA A 40 -7.31 0.90 -5.25
N ILE A 41 -6.65 1.61 -6.17
CA ILE A 41 -6.77 3.07 -6.31
C ILE A 41 -7.62 3.34 -7.53
N LEU A 42 -8.86 3.77 -7.31
CA LEU A 42 -9.85 3.99 -8.36
C LEU A 42 -9.59 5.31 -9.11
N ASP A 43 -10.23 5.46 -10.25
CA ASP A 43 -10.22 6.72 -11.00
C ASP A 43 -10.80 7.85 -10.15
N PHE A 44 -10.23 9.04 -10.29
CA PHE A 44 -10.73 10.23 -9.61
C PHE A 44 -11.94 10.79 -10.36
N ASP A 45 -12.94 11.23 -9.62
CA ASP A 45 -14.09 11.95 -10.14
C ASP A 45 -13.88 13.46 -10.16
N LEU A 46 -14.59 14.17 -11.05
CA LEU A 46 -14.68 15.62 -11.04
C LEU A 46 -16.05 16.04 -10.54
N VAL A 47 -16.06 16.86 -9.50
CA VAL A 47 -17.25 17.57 -9.01
C VAL A 47 -17.07 19.02 -9.39
N ASP A 48 -17.76 19.48 -10.45
CA ASP A 48 -17.69 20.87 -10.93
C ASP A 48 -18.95 21.63 -10.55
N ASP A 49 -18.83 22.51 -9.55
CA ASP A 49 -19.94 23.31 -9.03
C ASP A 49 -20.35 24.44 -10.00
N GLN A 50 -19.48 24.75 -10.97
CA GLN A 50 -19.72 25.87 -11.90
C GLN A 50 -20.47 25.46 -13.17
N HIS A 51 -20.56 24.15 -13.48
CA HIS A 51 -21.11 23.63 -14.73
C HIS A 51 -20.63 24.43 -15.95
N GLU A 52 -19.33 24.70 -16.02
CA GLU A 52 -18.76 25.47 -17.12
C GLU A 52 -19.14 24.83 -18.46
N LEU A 53 -19.57 25.69 -19.43
CA LEU A 53 -19.96 25.28 -20.79
C LEU A 53 -18.77 24.73 -21.61
N SER A 54 -17.54 24.76 -21.05
CA SER A 54 -16.36 24.21 -21.69
C SER A 54 -16.22 22.73 -21.36
N PRO A 55 -15.89 21.90 -22.36
CA PRO A 55 -15.61 20.48 -22.08
C PRO A 55 -14.50 20.35 -21.05
N ALA A 56 -14.74 19.60 -19.99
CA ALA A 56 -13.77 19.33 -18.93
C ALA A 56 -12.60 18.40 -19.37
N THR A 57 -12.24 18.47 -20.67
CA THR A 57 -11.25 17.57 -21.28
C THR A 57 -9.88 17.66 -20.60
N VAL A 58 -9.47 18.87 -20.23
CA VAL A 58 -8.18 19.12 -19.57
C VAL A 58 -8.22 18.59 -18.14
N GLU A 59 -9.31 18.82 -17.42
CA GLU A 59 -9.52 18.31 -16.06
C GLU A 59 -9.53 16.77 -16.07
N TYR A 60 -10.18 16.11 -17.00
CA TYR A 60 -10.15 14.64 -17.12
C TYR A 60 -8.75 14.09 -17.40
N GLN A 61 -7.91 14.82 -18.16
CA GLN A 61 -6.51 14.45 -18.33
C GLN A 61 -5.74 14.58 -17.00
N ARG A 62 -5.99 15.67 -16.27
CA ARG A 62 -5.37 15.89 -14.94
C ARG A 62 -5.81 14.84 -13.93
N LEU A 63 -7.09 14.44 -13.90
CA LEU A 63 -7.57 13.37 -13.02
C LEU A 63 -6.78 12.07 -13.22
N ARG A 64 -6.57 11.68 -14.48
CA ARG A 64 -5.74 10.50 -14.79
C ARG A 64 -4.30 10.69 -14.32
N ALA A 65 -3.70 11.84 -14.62
CA ALA A 65 -2.31 12.13 -14.25
C ALA A 65 -2.09 12.11 -12.74
N ILE A 66 -3.03 12.66 -11.95
CA ILE A 66 -2.92 12.64 -10.48
C ILE A 66 -3.19 11.26 -9.90
N ARG A 67 -4.07 10.45 -10.50
CA ARG A 67 -4.24 9.05 -10.10
C ARG A 67 -2.95 8.28 -10.30
N ASP A 68 -2.35 8.36 -11.49
CA ASP A 68 -1.13 7.65 -11.82
C ASP A 68 0.03 8.07 -10.90
N GLN A 69 0.19 9.37 -10.65
CA GLN A 69 1.15 9.90 -9.70
C GLN A 69 0.90 9.39 -8.26
N LEU A 70 -0.37 9.36 -7.82
CA LEU A 70 -0.73 8.85 -6.50
C LEU A 70 -0.35 7.37 -6.36
N GLN A 71 -0.58 6.56 -7.38
CA GLN A 71 -0.21 5.14 -7.41
C GLN A 71 1.31 4.97 -7.25
N GLU A 72 2.09 5.74 -8.01
CA GLU A 72 3.54 5.73 -7.97
C GLU A 72 4.07 6.14 -6.58
N GLU A 73 3.66 7.31 -6.09
CA GLU A 73 4.12 7.84 -4.80
C GLU A 73 3.71 6.98 -3.59
N VAL A 74 2.51 6.34 -3.64
CA VAL A 74 2.05 5.41 -2.60
C VAL A 74 2.90 4.13 -2.58
N ALA A 75 3.28 3.63 -3.75
CA ALA A 75 4.15 2.46 -3.88
C ALA A 75 5.60 2.78 -3.45
N GLU A 76 6.17 3.90 -3.91
CA GLU A 76 7.51 4.37 -3.53
C GLU A 76 7.62 4.65 -2.03
N GLY A 77 6.58 5.24 -1.44
CA GLY A 77 6.48 5.50 0.00
C GLY A 77 6.28 4.24 0.84
N GLN A 78 6.18 3.06 0.22
CA GLN A 78 5.94 1.78 0.89
C GLN A 78 4.71 1.83 1.84
N LEU A 79 3.69 2.58 1.44
CA LEU A 79 2.44 2.68 2.20
C LEU A 79 1.54 1.48 1.94
N TYR A 80 1.42 1.11 0.67
CA TYR A 80 0.59 0.00 0.20
C TYR A 80 1.20 -0.64 -1.05
N ARG A 81 0.81 -1.87 -1.32
CA ARG A 81 1.04 -2.54 -2.61
C ARG A 81 -0.16 -2.27 -3.52
N VAL A 82 0.05 -1.44 -4.53
CA VAL A 82 -1.01 -1.08 -5.49
C VAL A 82 -1.39 -2.28 -6.35
N VAL A 83 -2.67 -2.55 -6.51
CA VAL A 83 -3.19 -3.64 -7.38
C VAL A 83 -3.59 -3.11 -8.75
N ASP A 84 -3.43 -3.95 -9.78
CA ASP A 84 -3.92 -3.66 -11.13
C ASP A 84 -5.45 -3.70 -11.16
N LEU A 85 -6.06 -2.69 -11.77
CA LEU A 85 -7.52 -2.59 -11.94
C LEU A 85 -8.03 -3.35 -13.18
N GLY A 86 -7.15 -3.79 -14.07
CA GLY A 86 -7.51 -4.45 -15.31
C GLY A 86 -8.54 -5.58 -15.15
N PRO A 87 -8.37 -6.50 -14.18
CA PRO A 87 -9.34 -7.59 -13.97
C PRO A 87 -10.76 -7.12 -13.61
N ALA A 88 -10.90 -5.92 -13.01
CA ALA A 88 -12.20 -5.34 -12.65
C ALA A 88 -12.70 -4.30 -13.65
N SER A 89 -12.05 -4.11 -14.80
CA SER A 89 -12.33 -3.02 -15.73
C SER A 89 -13.80 -2.95 -16.19
N GLU A 90 -14.43 -4.09 -16.47
CA GLU A 90 -15.83 -4.14 -16.89
C GLU A 90 -16.79 -3.78 -15.73
N LEU A 91 -16.46 -4.20 -14.52
CA LEU A 91 -17.23 -3.83 -13.32
C LEU A 91 -17.13 -2.32 -13.04
N ILE A 92 -15.92 -1.77 -13.17
CA ILE A 92 -15.66 -0.33 -13.02
C ILE A 92 -16.46 0.46 -14.05
N LYS A 93 -16.39 0.10 -15.33
CA LYS A 93 -17.16 0.76 -16.40
C LYS A 93 -18.66 0.71 -16.14
N LYS A 94 -19.17 -0.43 -15.68
CA LYS A 94 -20.58 -0.56 -15.31
C LYS A 94 -20.97 0.47 -14.28
N TYR A 95 -20.24 0.55 -13.16
CA TYR A 95 -20.56 1.50 -12.09
C TYR A 95 -20.37 2.95 -12.55
N GLN A 96 -19.30 3.27 -13.28
CA GLN A 96 -19.06 4.62 -13.81
C GLN A 96 -20.14 5.09 -14.80
N SER A 97 -20.86 4.17 -15.46
CA SER A 97 -22.00 4.52 -16.32
C SER A 97 -23.26 4.90 -15.54
N GLU A 98 -23.32 4.56 -14.27
CA GLU A 98 -24.51 4.75 -13.41
C GLU A 98 -24.31 5.87 -12.39
N VAL A 99 -23.06 6.00 -11.85
CA VAL A 99 -22.76 6.88 -10.72
C VAL A 99 -21.28 7.28 -10.70
N GLN A 100 -20.98 8.41 -10.07
CA GLN A 100 -19.59 8.76 -9.74
C GLN A 100 -19.07 7.85 -8.61
N LEU A 101 -17.86 7.30 -8.76
CA LEU A 101 -17.33 6.29 -7.83
C LEU A 101 -17.18 6.82 -6.40
N HIS A 102 -16.85 8.11 -6.22
CA HIS A 102 -16.74 8.70 -4.89
C HIS A 102 -18.10 8.86 -4.16
N ALA A 103 -19.20 8.86 -4.92
CA ALA A 103 -20.57 8.97 -4.41
C ALA A 103 -21.34 7.63 -4.46
N CYS A 104 -20.66 6.57 -4.87
CA CYS A 104 -21.21 5.24 -4.96
C CYS A 104 -21.18 4.59 -3.59
N ASN A 105 -22.31 4.28 -3.03
CA ASN A 105 -22.40 3.72 -1.71
C ASN A 105 -22.21 2.20 -1.72
N GLY A 106 -20.95 1.75 -1.82
CA GLY A 106 -20.54 0.35 -1.73
C GLY A 106 -19.95 -0.26 -3.01
N CYS A 107 -20.08 0.37 -4.20
CA CYS A 107 -19.49 -0.19 -5.43
C CYS A 107 -17.96 -0.16 -5.41
N GLU A 108 -17.36 0.80 -4.72
CA GLU A 108 -15.92 0.87 -4.46
C GLU A 108 -15.45 -0.38 -3.69
N LEU A 109 -16.23 -0.84 -2.73
CA LEU A 109 -15.96 -2.06 -1.96
C LEU A 109 -16.11 -3.30 -2.84
N ASP A 110 -17.12 -3.35 -3.69
CA ASP A 110 -17.32 -4.48 -4.62
C ASP A 110 -16.17 -4.60 -5.62
N ILE A 111 -15.69 -3.46 -6.14
CA ILE A 111 -14.52 -3.42 -7.02
C ILE A 111 -13.29 -3.95 -6.26
N ALA A 112 -13.02 -3.45 -5.06
CA ALA A 112 -11.87 -3.86 -4.26
C ALA A 112 -11.91 -5.36 -3.92
N ARG A 113 -13.08 -5.89 -3.56
CA ARG A 113 -13.28 -7.32 -3.26
C ARG A 113 -13.06 -8.18 -4.50
N SER A 114 -13.52 -7.74 -5.67
CA SER A 114 -13.29 -8.47 -6.93
C SER A 114 -11.81 -8.58 -7.30
N LEU A 115 -10.99 -7.62 -6.85
CA LEU A 115 -9.54 -7.56 -7.02
C LEU A 115 -8.77 -8.22 -5.86
N HIS A 116 -9.46 -8.75 -4.85
CA HIS A 116 -8.85 -9.26 -3.61
C HIS A 116 -7.94 -8.22 -2.94
N ALA A 117 -8.29 -6.94 -3.03
CA ALA A 117 -7.55 -5.87 -2.37
C ALA A 117 -7.97 -5.73 -0.90
N ASP A 118 -7.01 -5.46 0.00
CA ASP A 118 -7.29 -5.20 1.42
C ASP A 118 -7.97 -3.83 1.62
N ARG A 119 -7.67 -2.88 0.73
CA ARG A 119 -8.09 -1.47 0.83
C ARG A 119 -8.58 -0.98 -0.52
N VAL A 120 -9.42 0.04 -0.48
CA VAL A 120 -9.79 0.84 -1.65
C VAL A 120 -9.53 2.31 -1.37
N LEU A 121 -9.01 3.01 -2.36
CA LEU A 121 -8.91 4.46 -2.36
C LEU A 121 -9.83 5.00 -3.42
N ILE A 122 -10.75 5.86 -3.00
CA ILE A 122 -11.57 6.71 -3.85
C ILE A 122 -11.08 8.15 -3.75
N GLY A 123 -11.12 8.87 -4.86
CA GLY A 123 -10.68 10.25 -4.91
C GLY A 123 -11.61 11.10 -5.78
N TRP A 124 -11.71 12.37 -5.45
CA TRP A 124 -12.42 13.34 -6.29
C TRP A 124 -11.78 14.72 -6.17
N VAL A 125 -11.94 15.47 -7.24
CA VAL A 125 -11.56 16.87 -7.25
C VAL A 125 -12.83 17.69 -7.31
N GLN A 126 -13.05 18.52 -6.29
CA GLN A 126 -14.10 19.52 -6.29
C GLN A 126 -13.56 20.82 -6.86
N LYS A 127 -14.17 21.28 -7.94
CA LYS A 127 -13.85 22.54 -8.60
C LYS A 127 -14.91 23.59 -8.27
N VAL A 128 -14.62 24.44 -7.32
CA VAL A 128 -15.48 25.58 -6.98
C VAL A 128 -15.31 26.71 -7.98
N SER A 129 -14.09 26.90 -8.50
CA SER A 129 -13.75 27.83 -9.58
C SER A 129 -12.38 27.47 -10.16
N ASN A 130 -11.95 28.16 -11.23
CA ASN A 130 -10.60 28.02 -11.78
C ASN A 130 -9.48 28.48 -10.81
N LEU A 131 -9.82 29.13 -9.72
CA LEU A 131 -8.86 29.59 -8.70
C LEU A 131 -8.93 28.77 -7.42
N ILE A 132 -10.03 28.06 -7.19
CA ILE A 132 -10.29 27.32 -5.94
C ILE A 132 -10.75 25.92 -6.30
N LEU A 133 -9.89 24.96 -6.00
CA LEU A 133 -10.17 23.54 -6.13
C LEU A 133 -9.76 22.82 -4.85
N ASN A 134 -10.21 21.58 -4.74
CA ASN A 134 -9.93 20.76 -3.58
C ASN A 134 -9.75 19.30 -4.05
N ILE A 135 -8.62 18.67 -3.72
CA ILE A 135 -8.43 17.24 -3.95
C ILE A 135 -8.78 16.50 -2.66
N ASN A 136 -9.67 15.55 -2.76
CA ASN A 136 -10.12 14.71 -1.66
C ASN A 136 -9.74 13.26 -1.93
N ILE A 137 -9.32 12.55 -0.90
CA ILE A 137 -9.09 11.10 -0.92
C ILE A 137 -9.69 10.44 0.30
N GLN A 138 -10.27 9.27 0.12
CA GLN A 138 -10.75 8.41 1.18
C GLN A 138 -10.20 7.00 0.99
N ILE A 139 -9.72 6.39 2.07
CA ILE A 139 -9.29 4.98 2.09
C ILE A 139 -10.20 4.21 3.02
N GLU A 140 -10.70 3.09 2.51
CA GLU A 140 -11.57 2.19 3.25
C GLU A 140 -10.98 0.78 3.34
N ASP A 141 -11.36 0.08 4.38
CA ASP A 141 -11.14 -1.35 4.51
C ASP A 141 -12.12 -2.10 3.59
N ALA A 142 -11.61 -2.85 2.61
CA ALA A 142 -12.45 -3.51 1.61
C ALA A 142 -13.38 -4.58 2.19
N ALA A 143 -13.03 -5.19 3.32
CA ALA A 143 -13.86 -6.20 3.96
C ALA A 143 -15.02 -5.61 4.75
N THR A 144 -14.75 -4.51 5.49
CA THR A 144 -15.71 -3.95 6.46
C THR A 144 -16.40 -2.66 6.00
N GLY A 145 -15.85 -1.97 4.99
CA GLY A 145 -16.29 -0.62 4.58
C GLY A 145 -15.93 0.46 5.60
N THR A 146 -15.05 0.16 6.56
CA THR A 146 -14.64 1.15 7.55
C THR A 146 -13.70 2.17 6.92
N VAL A 147 -14.03 3.46 7.05
CA VAL A 147 -13.15 4.56 6.62
C VAL A 147 -11.93 4.62 7.53
N LEU A 148 -10.75 4.41 6.96
CA LEU A 148 -9.45 4.42 7.65
C LEU A 148 -8.74 5.76 7.52
N LEU A 149 -8.95 6.44 6.42
CA LEU A 149 -8.36 7.73 6.12
C LEU A 149 -9.37 8.57 5.33
N ASN A 150 -9.46 9.85 5.71
CA ASN A 150 -10.10 10.88 4.90
C ASN A 150 -9.16 12.10 4.92
N LYS A 151 -8.73 12.55 3.76
CA LYS A 151 -7.83 13.69 3.63
C LYS A 151 -8.23 14.57 2.46
N SER A 152 -7.91 15.85 2.61
CA SER A 152 -8.21 16.87 1.64
C SER A 152 -7.05 17.87 1.54
N VAL A 153 -6.87 18.46 0.37
CA VAL A 153 -5.93 19.57 0.14
C VAL A 153 -6.54 20.61 -0.78
N ASP A 154 -6.46 21.87 -0.35
CA ASP A 154 -6.88 23.01 -1.15
C ASP A 154 -5.82 23.36 -2.19
N LEU A 155 -6.28 23.62 -3.41
CA LEU A 155 -5.45 24.11 -4.51
C LEU A 155 -5.80 25.57 -4.82
N ARG A 156 -4.77 26.35 -5.08
CA ARG A 156 -4.90 27.72 -5.60
C ARG A 156 -4.47 27.76 -7.06
N GLY A 157 -5.46 27.78 -7.94
CA GLY A 157 -5.29 27.74 -9.39
C GLY A 157 -5.46 26.34 -10.00
N ASN A 158 -5.99 26.30 -11.22
CA ASN A 158 -6.30 25.09 -11.96
C ASN A 158 -5.20 24.80 -13.00
N THR A 159 -4.01 24.41 -12.55
CA THR A 159 -2.85 24.07 -13.39
C THR A 159 -2.33 22.67 -13.09
N ASP A 160 -1.67 22.04 -14.07
CA ASP A 160 -1.05 20.72 -13.87
C ASP A 160 -0.11 20.69 -12.68
N GLU A 161 0.64 21.77 -12.48
CA GLU A 161 1.59 21.90 -11.37
C GLU A 161 0.90 21.97 -10.02
N THR A 162 -0.23 22.71 -9.89
CA THR A 162 -0.96 22.78 -8.62
C THR A 162 -1.60 21.46 -8.26
N TRP A 163 -2.13 20.72 -9.24
CA TRP A 163 -2.71 19.40 -9.04
C TRP A 163 -1.64 18.40 -8.58
N ARG A 164 -0.49 18.33 -9.27
CA ARG A 164 0.61 17.44 -8.89
C ARG A 164 1.13 17.73 -7.48
N ARG A 165 1.37 19.01 -7.14
CA ARG A 165 1.80 19.38 -5.79
C ARG A 165 0.78 19.00 -4.71
N GLY A 166 -0.50 19.09 -5.02
CA GLY A 166 -1.58 18.66 -4.12
C GLY A 166 -1.48 17.18 -3.79
N VAL A 167 -1.32 16.32 -4.79
CA VAL A 167 -1.15 14.87 -4.59
C VAL A 167 0.10 14.56 -3.77
N SER A 168 1.26 15.12 -4.14
CA SER A 168 2.50 14.89 -3.38
C SER A 168 2.40 15.36 -1.92
N PHE A 169 1.63 16.42 -1.65
CA PHE A 169 1.35 16.84 -0.27
C PHE A 169 0.53 15.80 0.48
N LEU A 170 -0.54 15.26 -0.13
CA LEU A 170 -1.38 14.23 0.47
C LEU A 170 -0.56 12.98 0.81
N VAL A 171 0.21 12.45 -0.15
CA VAL A 171 1.02 11.24 0.05
C VAL A 171 2.08 11.46 1.12
N ARG A 172 2.84 12.55 1.06
CA ARG A 172 3.86 12.87 2.08
C ARG A 172 3.25 12.89 3.48
N SER A 173 2.08 13.50 3.65
CA SER A 173 1.40 13.53 4.95
C SER A 173 0.90 12.15 5.41
N MET A 174 0.68 11.21 4.47
CA MET A 174 0.38 9.81 4.80
C MET A 174 1.64 9.07 5.26
N VAL A 175 2.77 9.29 4.59
CA VAL A 175 4.08 8.70 4.95
C VAL A 175 4.49 9.16 6.35
N GLU A 176 4.44 10.47 6.63
CA GLU A 176 4.77 11.04 7.94
C GLU A 176 3.92 10.41 9.06
N LYS A 177 2.61 10.28 8.83
CA LYS A 177 1.71 9.63 9.80
C LYS A 177 2.05 8.15 10.01
N SER A 178 2.40 7.43 8.96
CA SER A 178 2.76 6.02 9.06
C SER A 178 4.05 5.78 9.85
N GLN A 179 5.02 6.69 9.72
CA GLN A 179 6.30 6.64 10.43
C GLN A 179 6.16 7.10 11.90
N GLY A 180 5.28 8.05 12.19
CA GLY A 180 5.01 8.52 13.54
C GLY A 180 4.24 7.51 14.41
N ASN A 181 3.66 6.49 13.81
CA ASN A 181 2.93 5.41 14.49
C ASN A 181 3.76 4.12 14.67
N ARG A 182 5.03 4.11 14.29
CA ARG A 182 5.99 3.00 14.50
C ARG A 182 6.85 3.28 15.72
#